data_e4c4fd99bedc24dcea33a95b76552921
#
_entry.id   e4c4fd99bedc24dcea33a95b76552921
#
_cell.length_a   1.000
_cell.length_b   1.000
_cell.length_c   1.000
_cell.angle_alpha   90.00
_cell.angle_beta   90.00
_cell.angle_gamma   90.00
#
_symmetry.space_group_name_H-M   'P 1'
#
loop_
_entity.id
_entity.type
_entity.pdbx_description
1 polymer ?
#
loop_
_entity_poly.entity_id
_entity_poly.type
_entity_poly.pdbx_seq_one_letter_code
_entity_poly.pdbx_strand_id
1 'polypeptide(L)'
;METIFISGNPLNTKIINDTKKITGLNNFTLIDIPLPLRYRIKNYKNRLYPPVYTRIKKVIKYLRNANAIISTSHNFPEYLSKYEIKKPTLIYLYHGTGTRAYGFESSLKEFDHILIPGQYHKDRLIKSFPVKDGQLEMVGVPKLDWMKIKKSKSQRLFNNDNPIFYYNPHWKIEFSSYLKWKDVILEFFKQKKFYNLIFSPHPLIQHLSKKTGYELNEKNIVEDNILVDLESNQCIDGTYTSMADVYIGDISSMVTEWVMEKPRPCIFINAHNVNWKGNDDYYIWRFGKVVNELK
;
A
#
# COMPACT_ATOMS: atom_id res chain seq x y z
N MET A 1 -14.17 21.13 17.64
CA MET A 1 -14.59 20.07 16.69
C MET A 1 -14.01 18.76 17.18
N GLU A 2 -14.83 17.76 17.39
CA GLU A 2 -14.36 16.43 17.80
C GLU A 2 -13.89 15.64 16.57
N THR A 3 -12.70 15.05 16.64
CA THR A 3 -12.17 14.16 15.60
C THR A 3 -12.26 12.72 16.07
N ILE A 4 -12.90 11.87 15.27
CA ILE A 4 -13.06 10.45 15.56
C ILE A 4 -12.37 9.63 14.49
N PHE A 5 -11.38 8.81 14.90
CA PHE A 5 -10.80 7.77 14.05
C PHE A 5 -11.55 6.46 14.26
N ILE A 6 -12.04 5.89 13.16
CA ILE A 6 -12.72 4.60 13.19
C ILE A 6 -11.78 3.54 12.61
N SER A 7 -11.31 2.64 13.44
CA SER A 7 -10.52 1.48 13.05
C SER A 7 -11.36 0.21 13.11
N GLY A 8 -11.11 -0.66 12.21
CA GLY A 8 -11.72 -1.99 12.23
C GLY A 8 -10.69 -3.07 11.87
N ASN A 9 -9.42 -2.71 11.96
CA ASN A 9 -8.29 -3.60 11.70
C ASN A 9 -7.26 -3.38 12.83
N PRO A 10 -6.84 -4.45 13.54
CA PRO A 10 -5.85 -4.35 14.61
C PRO A 10 -4.56 -3.65 14.20
N LEU A 11 -4.15 -3.80 12.94
CA LEU A 11 -2.98 -3.11 12.42
C LEU A 11 -3.19 -1.59 12.35
N ASN A 12 -4.33 -1.14 11.83
CA ASN A 12 -4.66 0.28 11.78
C ASN A 12 -4.74 0.87 13.19
N THR A 13 -5.39 0.16 14.13
CA THR A 13 -5.45 0.55 15.54
C THR A 13 -4.07 0.71 16.14
N LYS A 14 -3.16 -0.24 15.87
CA LYS A 14 -1.77 -0.16 16.31
C LYS A 14 -1.05 1.05 15.72
N ILE A 15 -1.13 1.25 14.41
CA ILE A 15 -0.48 2.39 13.72
C ILE A 15 -0.97 3.72 14.30
N ILE A 16 -2.28 3.89 14.51
CA ILE A 16 -2.85 5.11 15.12
C ILE A 16 -2.29 5.31 16.53
N ASN A 17 -2.25 4.27 17.36
CA ASN A 17 -1.71 4.37 18.71
C ASN A 17 -0.20 4.65 18.73
N ASP A 18 0.57 4.06 17.81
CA ASP A 18 1.99 4.34 17.68
C ASP A 18 2.23 5.77 17.20
N THR A 19 1.44 6.26 16.25
CA THR A 19 1.47 7.65 15.78
C THR A 19 1.15 8.61 16.93
N LYS A 20 0.11 8.33 17.71
CA LYS A 20 -0.24 9.10 18.90
C LYS A 20 0.93 9.24 19.89
N LYS A 21 1.63 8.12 20.14
CA LYS A 21 2.81 8.10 21.05
C LYS A 21 3.98 8.91 20.49
N ILE A 22 4.22 8.82 19.20
CA ILE A 22 5.37 9.47 18.53
C ILE A 22 5.13 10.99 18.41
N THR A 23 3.91 11.41 18.06
CA THR A 23 3.58 12.81 17.77
C THR A 23 3.07 13.59 18.97
N GLY A 24 2.67 12.90 20.06
CA GLY A 24 2.01 13.53 21.22
C GLY A 24 0.57 13.99 20.95
N LEU A 25 0.01 13.75 19.75
CA LEU A 25 -1.34 14.17 19.38
C LEU A 25 -2.39 13.35 20.15
N ASN A 26 -3.19 14.06 20.98
CA ASN A 26 -4.19 13.45 21.86
C ASN A 26 -5.62 13.95 21.62
N ASN A 27 -5.82 14.88 20.69
CA ASN A 27 -7.08 15.59 20.45
C ASN A 27 -8.07 14.83 19.56
N PHE A 28 -8.09 13.50 19.65
CA PHE A 28 -9.02 12.65 18.90
C PHE A 28 -9.49 11.45 19.72
N THR A 29 -10.66 10.93 19.36
CA THR A 29 -11.21 9.68 19.90
C THR A 29 -10.93 8.54 18.91
N LEU A 30 -10.37 7.42 19.38
CA LEU A 30 -10.19 6.21 18.58
C LEU A 30 -11.28 5.20 18.92
N ILE A 31 -12.05 4.81 17.91
CA ILE A 31 -13.07 3.78 18.02
C ILE A 31 -12.59 2.53 17.25
N ASP A 32 -12.28 1.49 17.99
CA ASP A 32 -11.95 0.19 17.39
C ASP A 32 -13.21 -0.66 17.26
N ILE A 33 -13.52 -1.07 16.03
CA ILE A 33 -14.68 -1.89 15.72
C ILE A 33 -14.27 -3.33 15.54
N PRO A 34 -14.52 -4.17 16.54
CA PRO A 34 -14.12 -5.56 16.48
C PRO A 34 -14.83 -6.29 15.33
N LEU A 35 -14.07 -7.17 14.68
CA LEU A 35 -14.62 -8.07 13.67
C LEU A 35 -15.73 -8.96 14.25
N PRO A 36 -16.77 -9.26 13.47
CA PRO A 36 -17.73 -10.31 13.83
C PRO A 36 -17.02 -11.65 14.08
N LEU A 37 -17.51 -12.43 15.06
CA LEU A 37 -16.84 -13.64 15.53
C LEU A 37 -16.52 -14.62 14.38
N ARG A 38 -17.44 -14.81 13.43
CA ARG A 38 -17.26 -15.64 12.23
C ARG A 38 -16.01 -15.26 11.40
N TYR A 39 -15.69 -13.96 11.35
CA TYR A 39 -14.51 -13.46 10.64
C TYR A 39 -13.25 -13.54 11.50
N ARG A 40 -13.38 -13.44 12.84
CA ARG A 40 -12.24 -13.68 13.74
C ARG A 40 -11.74 -15.11 13.61
N ILE A 41 -12.64 -16.10 13.63
CA ILE A 41 -12.30 -17.52 13.49
C ILE A 41 -11.72 -17.80 12.10
N LYS A 42 -12.37 -17.29 11.03
CA LYS A 42 -11.94 -17.51 9.65
C LYS A 42 -10.62 -16.80 9.32
N ASN A 43 -10.35 -15.66 9.94
CA ASN A 43 -9.16 -14.85 9.74
C ASN A 43 -8.04 -15.10 10.75
N TYR A 44 -8.25 -16.00 11.72
CA TYR A 44 -7.21 -16.35 12.70
C TYR A 44 -5.92 -16.84 12.03
N LYS A 45 -6.05 -17.56 10.89
CA LYS A 45 -4.92 -18.00 10.06
C LYS A 45 -4.58 -17.04 8.90
N ASN A 46 -5.42 -16.05 8.63
CA ASN A 46 -5.30 -15.15 7.49
C ASN A 46 -5.66 -13.76 7.96
N ARG A 47 -4.69 -12.98 8.39
CA ARG A 47 -4.78 -11.59 8.87
C ARG A 47 -5.35 -10.59 7.85
N LEU A 48 -6.10 -11.08 6.85
CA LEU A 48 -6.53 -10.33 5.70
C LEU A 48 -7.81 -9.54 5.97
N TYR A 49 -7.83 -8.37 5.40
CA TYR A 49 -8.79 -7.30 5.48
C TYR A 49 -10.24 -7.79 5.32
N PRO A 50 -11.06 -7.79 6.38
CA PRO A 50 -12.47 -8.12 6.24
C PRO A 50 -13.16 -7.04 5.42
N PRO A 51 -14.16 -7.43 4.62
CA PRO A 51 -14.90 -6.48 3.81
C PRO A 51 -15.48 -5.33 4.66
N VAL A 52 -15.39 -4.10 4.16
CA VAL A 52 -15.85 -2.89 4.86
C VAL A 52 -17.33 -3.00 5.29
N TYR A 53 -18.17 -3.58 4.43
CA TYR A 53 -19.61 -3.73 4.70
C TYR A 53 -19.93 -4.54 5.96
N THR A 54 -19.01 -5.41 6.42
CA THR A 54 -19.25 -6.21 7.64
C THR A 54 -19.27 -5.37 8.91
N ARG A 55 -18.74 -4.16 8.84
CA ARG A 55 -18.57 -3.25 9.96
C ARG A 55 -19.35 -1.96 9.84
N ILE A 56 -19.77 -1.58 8.62
CA ILE A 56 -20.41 -0.30 8.36
C ILE A 56 -21.66 -0.09 9.23
N LYS A 57 -22.47 -1.16 9.45
CA LYS A 57 -23.63 -1.11 10.33
C LYS A 57 -23.30 -0.65 11.75
N LYS A 58 -22.11 -1.00 12.26
CA LYS A 58 -21.68 -0.63 13.61
C LYS A 58 -21.25 0.83 13.71
N VAL A 59 -20.87 1.44 12.58
CA VAL A 59 -20.42 2.83 12.53
C VAL A 59 -21.49 3.82 12.10
N ILE A 60 -22.64 3.35 11.60
CA ILE A 60 -23.74 4.21 11.09
C ILE A 60 -24.09 5.35 12.06
N LYS A 61 -24.14 5.07 13.37
CA LYS A 61 -24.45 6.10 14.38
C LYS A 61 -23.46 7.27 14.38
N TYR A 62 -22.18 7.02 14.10
CA TYR A 62 -21.16 8.04 13.99
C TYR A 62 -21.24 8.78 12.67
N LEU A 63 -21.50 8.04 11.56
CA LEU A 63 -21.62 8.60 10.23
C LEU A 63 -22.83 9.55 10.11
N ARG A 64 -23.95 9.23 10.76
CA ARG A 64 -25.16 10.08 10.76
C ARG A 64 -24.97 11.44 11.43
N ASN A 65 -24.08 11.50 12.41
CA ASN A 65 -23.81 12.70 13.20
C ASN A 65 -22.54 13.45 12.73
N ALA A 66 -21.87 12.96 11.70
CA ALA A 66 -20.66 13.58 11.18
C ALA A 66 -20.97 14.82 10.33
N ASN A 67 -20.27 15.92 10.53
CA ASN A 67 -20.29 17.08 9.66
C ASN A 67 -19.44 16.83 8.39
N ALA A 68 -18.31 16.13 8.56
CA ALA A 68 -17.43 15.74 7.47
C ALA A 68 -16.90 14.32 7.69
N ILE A 69 -16.62 13.61 6.61
CA ILE A 69 -16.04 12.26 6.63
C ILE A 69 -14.86 12.22 5.67
N ILE A 70 -13.71 11.83 6.18
CA ILE A 70 -12.54 11.53 5.37
C ILE A 70 -12.48 10.02 5.12
N SER A 71 -12.42 9.61 3.87
CA SER A 71 -12.35 8.21 3.46
C SER A 71 -11.24 7.96 2.45
N THR A 72 -10.58 6.81 2.58
CA THR A 72 -9.63 6.31 1.58
C THR A 72 -10.26 5.29 0.62
N SER A 73 -11.57 5.06 0.71
CA SER A 73 -12.33 4.14 -0.15
C SER A 73 -13.17 4.93 -1.14
N HIS A 74 -12.92 4.75 -2.44
CA HIS A 74 -13.66 5.43 -3.52
C HIS A 74 -15.14 5.02 -3.58
N ASN A 75 -15.50 3.84 -3.04
CA ASN A 75 -16.89 3.35 -2.99
C ASN A 75 -17.67 3.85 -1.76
N PHE A 76 -17.09 4.75 -0.96
CA PHE A 76 -17.73 5.19 0.28
C PHE A 76 -19.08 5.90 0.06
N PRO A 77 -19.28 6.72 -0.99
CA PRO A 77 -20.57 7.35 -1.28
C PRO A 77 -21.71 6.34 -1.47
N GLU A 78 -21.45 5.19 -2.10
CA GLU A 78 -22.44 4.11 -2.28
C GLU A 78 -22.94 3.57 -0.94
N TYR A 79 -22.07 3.46 0.07
CA TYR A 79 -22.47 3.02 1.40
C TYR A 79 -23.35 4.04 2.11
N LEU A 80 -23.10 5.34 1.96
CA LEU A 80 -23.96 6.37 2.55
C LEU A 80 -25.35 6.33 1.93
N SER A 81 -25.44 6.23 0.61
CA SER A 81 -26.71 6.08 -0.13
C SER A 81 -27.47 4.83 0.32
N LYS A 82 -26.79 3.67 0.36
CA LYS A 82 -27.40 2.38 0.77
C LYS A 82 -28.01 2.40 2.18
N TYR A 83 -27.48 3.20 3.09
CA TYR A 83 -27.93 3.28 4.48
C TYR A 83 -28.72 4.58 4.77
N GLU A 84 -29.12 5.30 3.72
CA GLU A 84 -29.92 6.54 3.81
C GLU A 84 -29.31 7.54 4.81
N ILE A 85 -27.98 7.67 4.77
CA ILE A 85 -27.27 8.61 5.63
C ILE A 85 -27.29 9.98 4.95
N LYS A 86 -27.80 11.02 5.66
CA LYS A 86 -27.73 12.39 5.18
C LYS A 86 -26.28 12.73 4.84
N LYS A 87 -26.05 13.24 3.64
CA LYS A 87 -24.72 13.45 3.08
C LYS A 87 -23.93 14.47 3.91
N PRO A 88 -22.91 14.07 4.69
CA PRO A 88 -21.92 14.96 5.26
C PRO A 88 -20.99 15.50 4.16
N THR A 89 -20.12 16.44 4.45
CA THR A 89 -19.02 16.79 3.53
C THR A 89 -18.11 15.57 3.37
N LEU A 90 -17.97 15.09 2.13
CA LEU A 90 -17.16 13.92 1.81
C LEU A 90 -15.79 14.34 1.28
N ILE A 91 -14.76 13.85 1.93
CA ILE A 91 -13.37 14.12 1.58
C ILE A 91 -12.69 12.79 1.25
N TYR A 92 -12.21 12.67 0.02
CA TYR A 92 -11.38 11.53 -0.37
C TYR A 92 -9.90 11.83 -0.10
N LEU A 93 -9.23 10.92 0.59
CA LEU A 93 -7.78 10.98 0.79
C LEU A 93 -7.15 9.78 0.09
N TYR A 94 -6.21 10.02 -0.81
CA TYR A 94 -5.45 8.94 -1.43
C TYR A 94 -4.67 8.15 -0.38
N HIS A 95 -4.83 6.81 -0.39
CA HIS A 95 -4.12 5.89 0.51
C HIS A 95 -2.74 5.49 0.00
N GLY A 96 -2.33 6.02 -1.15
CA GLY A 96 -1.04 5.78 -1.79
C GLY A 96 -0.91 6.58 -3.07
N THR A 97 0.24 6.48 -3.69
CA THR A 97 0.63 7.24 -4.88
C THR A 97 0.58 6.40 -6.16
N GLY A 98 -0.29 5.39 -6.18
CA GLY A 98 -0.46 4.52 -7.34
C GLY A 98 -0.85 5.28 -8.61
N THR A 99 -0.32 4.82 -9.74
CA THR A 99 -0.57 5.45 -11.06
C THR A 99 -1.49 4.63 -11.96
N ARG A 100 -1.95 3.46 -11.50
CA ARG A 100 -2.87 2.61 -12.26
C ARG A 100 -4.29 3.17 -12.29
N ALA A 101 -5.15 2.59 -13.14
CA ALA A 101 -6.57 2.96 -13.25
C ALA A 101 -7.31 2.94 -11.91
N TYR A 102 -6.96 2.02 -11.00
CA TYR A 102 -7.42 2.03 -9.62
C TYR A 102 -6.95 3.29 -8.89
N GLY A 103 -7.89 4.08 -8.42
CA GLY A 103 -7.63 5.40 -7.83
C GLY A 103 -8.03 6.57 -8.76
N PHE A 104 -8.50 6.28 -9.99
CA PHE A 104 -8.99 7.28 -10.94
C PHE A 104 -10.42 6.94 -11.42
N GLU A 105 -11.17 6.23 -10.58
CA GLU A 105 -12.53 5.82 -10.87
C GLU A 105 -13.50 7.01 -10.86
N SER A 106 -14.50 6.97 -11.74
CA SER A 106 -15.53 8.01 -11.85
C SER A 106 -16.36 8.21 -10.58
N SER A 107 -16.37 7.23 -9.66
CA SER A 107 -17.02 7.35 -8.34
C SER A 107 -16.42 8.47 -7.47
N LEU A 108 -15.17 8.88 -7.75
CA LEU A 108 -14.52 9.98 -7.05
C LEU A 108 -15.23 11.33 -7.27
N LYS A 109 -15.97 11.52 -8.36
CA LYS A 109 -16.79 12.73 -8.60
C LYS A 109 -17.85 12.99 -7.53
N GLU A 110 -18.23 11.96 -6.76
CA GLU A 110 -19.24 12.04 -5.70
C GLU A 110 -18.69 12.64 -4.39
N PHE A 111 -17.36 12.80 -4.27
CA PHE A 111 -16.76 13.47 -3.14
C PHE A 111 -16.79 14.99 -3.33
N ASP A 112 -16.92 15.73 -2.23
CA ASP A 112 -16.90 17.19 -2.25
C ASP A 112 -15.46 17.71 -2.39
N HIS A 113 -14.49 17.04 -1.76
CA HIS A 113 -13.05 17.30 -1.86
C HIS A 113 -12.26 16.03 -2.13
N ILE A 114 -11.22 16.13 -2.93
CA ILE A 114 -10.29 15.05 -3.24
C ILE A 114 -8.86 15.55 -2.94
N LEU A 115 -8.27 15.01 -1.87
CA LEU A 115 -6.92 15.33 -1.45
C LEU A 115 -5.94 14.46 -2.22
N ILE A 116 -5.19 15.08 -3.14
CA ILE A 116 -4.33 14.39 -4.12
C ILE A 116 -2.85 14.52 -3.79
N PRO A 117 -2.03 13.51 -4.17
CA PRO A 117 -0.59 13.53 -3.94
C PRO A 117 0.17 14.63 -4.67
N GLY A 118 -0.26 15.01 -5.86
CA GLY A 118 0.45 16.02 -6.66
C GLY A 118 -0.09 16.19 -8.09
N GLN A 119 0.64 16.93 -8.90
CA GLN A 119 0.21 17.37 -10.24
C GLN A 119 -0.16 16.23 -11.19
N TYR A 120 0.60 15.13 -11.18
CA TYR A 120 0.28 13.95 -12.01
C TYR A 120 -1.14 13.42 -11.74
N HIS A 121 -1.53 13.33 -10.45
CA HIS A 121 -2.87 12.88 -10.06
C HIS A 121 -3.94 13.88 -10.51
N LYS A 122 -3.66 15.17 -10.37
CA LYS A 122 -4.56 16.23 -10.83
C LYS A 122 -4.84 16.12 -12.33
N ASP A 123 -3.80 16.06 -13.14
CA ASP A 123 -3.90 16.00 -14.60
C ASP A 123 -4.64 14.75 -15.07
N ARG A 124 -4.41 13.63 -14.40
CA ARG A 124 -5.06 12.37 -14.73
C ARG A 124 -6.53 12.35 -14.32
N LEU A 125 -6.88 12.88 -13.15
CA LEU A 125 -8.27 12.97 -12.70
C LEU A 125 -9.12 13.86 -13.62
N ILE A 126 -8.60 15.02 -14.02
CA ILE A 126 -9.27 15.93 -14.95
C ILE A 126 -9.57 15.26 -16.30
N LYS A 127 -8.69 14.33 -16.74
CA LYS A 127 -8.92 13.53 -17.95
C LYS A 127 -9.93 12.40 -17.74
N SER A 128 -10.08 11.90 -16.51
CA SER A 128 -10.91 10.73 -16.20
C SER A 128 -12.39 11.06 -16.00
N PHE A 129 -12.71 12.23 -15.45
CA PHE A 129 -14.08 12.70 -15.21
C PHE A 129 -14.14 14.22 -15.01
N PRO A 130 -15.32 14.87 -15.21
CA PRO A 130 -15.49 16.27 -14.92
C PRO A 130 -15.24 16.59 -13.45
N VAL A 131 -14.32 17.50 -13.17
CA VAL A 131 -13.94 17.97 -11.85
C VAL A 131 -14.59 19.32 -11.59
N LYS A 132 -15.14 19.53 -10.40
CA LYS A 132 -15.70 20.81 -9.97
C LYS A 132 -14.57 21.75 -9.53
N ASP A 133 -14.83 23.06 -9.63
CA ASP A 133 -13.90 24.06 -9.10
C ASP A 133 -13.68 23.84 -7.59
N GLY A 134 -12.40 23.87 -7.16
CA GLY A 134 -12.04 23.65 -5.77
C GLY A 134 -12.16 22.21 -5.27
N GLN A 135 -12.55 21.25 -6.11
CA GLN A 135 -12.69 19.84 -5.68
C GLN A 135 -11.34 19.13 -5.45
N LEU A 136 -10.30 19.51 -6.20
CA LEU A 136 -8.97 18.88 -6.10
C LEU A 136 -8.01 19.76 -5.29
N GLU A 137 -7.44 19.20 -4.22
CA GLU A 137 -6.45 19.87 -3.38
C GLU A 137 -5.16 19.06 -3.33
N MET A 138 -4.03 19.69 -3.64
CA MET A 138 -2.71 19.03 -3.55
C MET A 138 -2.18 19.10 -2.14
N VAL A 139 -2.10 17.96 -1.47
CA VAL A 139 -1.69 17.84 -0.06
C VAL A 139 -0.39 17.03 0.12
N GLY A 140 0.17 16.51 -0.97
CA GLY A 140 1.32 15.60 -0.88
C GLY A 140 0.93 14.20 -0.39
N VAL A 141 1.86 13.53 0.28
CA VAL A 141 1.72 12.14 0.73
C VAL A 141 1.93 12.04 2.22
N PRO A 142 0.87 12.08 3.04
CA PRO A 142 0.98 12.05 4.52
C PRO A 142 1.76 10.85 5.06
N LYS A 143 1.73 9.72 4.36
CA LYS A 143 2.52 8.52 4.71
C LYS A 143 4.02 8.80 4.73
N LEU A 144 4.53 9.64 3.83
CA LEU A 144 5.96 9.99 3.80
C LEU A 144 6.39 10.80 5.02
N ASP A 145 5.52 11.68 5.50
CA ASP A 145 5.80 12.46 6.71
C ASP A 145 5.86 11.53 7.93
N TRP A 146 4.92 10.60 8.02
CA TRP A 146 4.95 9.58 9.07
C TRP A 146 6.20 8.69 9.00
N MET A 147 6.62 8.29 7.81
CA MET A 147 7.85 7.51 7.61
C MET A 147 9.10 8.28 8.08
N LYS A 148 9.18 9.58 7.81
CA LYS A 148 10.30 10.44 8.27
C LYS A 148 10.36 10.49 9.80
N ILE A 149 9.21 10.64 10.46
CA ILE A 149 9.13 10.68 11.95
C ILE A 149 9.58 9.34 12.55
N LYS A 150 9.23 8.22 11.88
CA LYS A 150 9.55 6.87 12.37
C LYS A 150 11.02 6.47 12.20
N LYS A 151 11.73 7.04 11.24
CA LYS A 151 13.14 6.68 10.89
C LYS A 151 14.15 6.73 12.05
N SER A 152 13.84 7.38 13.17
CA SER A 152 14.77 7.51 14.30
C SER A 152 15.14 6.20 15.02
N LYS A 153 14.61 5.04 14.59
CA LYS A 153 14.88 3.70 15.15
C LYS A 153 15.21 2.66 14.10
N SER A 154 16.21 2.91 13.25
CA SER A 154 16.65 1.91 12.27
C SER A 154 17.38 0.75 12.95
N GLN A 155 16.77 -0.42 12.96
CA GLN A 155 17.42 -1.67 13.34
C GLN A 155 18.24 -2.17 12.16
N ARG A 156 19.50 -2.54 12.38
CA ARG A 156 20.34 -3.17 11.34
C ARG A 156 19.71 -4.50 10.91
N LEU A 157 19.49 -4.70 9.62
CA LEU A 157 18.83 -5.91 9.07
C LEU A 157 19.82 -7.03 8.75
N PHE A 158 21.04 -6.69 8.39
CA PHE A 158 22.12 -7.63 8.03
C PHE A 158 23.37 -7.36 8.85
N ASN A 159 24.20 -8.40 9.08
CA ASN A 159 25.45 -8.28 9.83
C ASN A 159 26.64 -7.80 8.98
N ASN A 160 26.38 -7.25 7.80
CA ASN A 160 27.35 -6.73 6.87
C ASN A 160 26.88 -5.41 6.26
N ASP A 161 27.74 -4.72 5.49
CA ASP A 161 27.47 -3.44 4.84
C ASP A 161 27.30 -3.59 3.31
N ASN A 162 26.99 -4.78 2.84
CA ASN A 162 26.75 -5.04 1.42
C ASN A 162 25.51 -4.29 0.92
N PRO A 163 25.47 -3.90 -0.36
CA PRO A 163 24.29 -3.27 -0.96
C PRO A 163 23.02 -4.11 -0.78
N ILE A 164 21.93 -3.45 -0.38
CA ILE A 164 20.65 -4.09 -0.07
C ILE A 164 19.69 -3.90 -1.25
N PHE A 165 19.27 -5.00 -1.81
CA PHE A 165 18.22 -5.06 -2.83
C PHE A 165 16.88 -5.38 -2.18
N TYR A 166 15.81 -4.69 -2.58
CA TYR A 166 14.46 -4.91 -2.09
C TYR A 166 13.58 -5.44 -3.22
N TYR A 167 13.28 -6.74 -3.18
CA TYR A 167 12.39 -7.38 -4.15
C TYR A 167 10.97 -7.46 -3.58
N ASN A 168 10.05 -6.68 -4.21
CA ASN A 168 8.66 -6.54 -3.80
C ASN A 168 7.69 -6.86 -4.96
N PRO A 169 7.50 -8.14 -5.31
CA PRO A 169 6.57 -8.53 -6.39
C PRO A 169 5.10 -8.29 -5.99
N HIS A 170 4.29 -7.99 -7.01
CA HIS A 170 2.86 -7.74 -6.88
C HIS A 170 2.08 -9.03 -6.56
N TRP A 171 0.91 -8.90 -5.93
CA TRP A 171 0.09 -10.03 -5.52
C TRP A 171 -0.87 -10.55 -6.61
N LYS A 172 -1.23 -9.72 -7.60
CA LYS A 172 -2.08 -10.15 -8.72
C LYS A 172 -1.24 -10.79 -9.80
N ILE A 173 -1.63 -11.99 -10.27
CA ILE A 173 -0.89 -12.81 -11.24
C ILE A 173 -0.55 -12.02 -12.50
N GLU A 174 -1.53 -11.30 -13.04
CA GLU A 174 -1.42 -10.54 -14.28
C GLU A 174 -0.39 -9.40 -14.24
N PHE A 175 0.05 -9.02 -13.05
CA PHE A 175 1.04 -7.94 -12.85
C PHE A 175 2.31 -8.42 -12.16
N SER A 176 2.34 -9.68 -11.73
CA SER A 176 3.36 -10.19 -10.82
C SER A 176 4.46 -10.95 -11.52
N SER A 177 5.70 -10.63 -11.16
CA SER A 177 6.88 -11.43 -11.49
C SER A 177 7.04 -12.66 -10.57
N TYR A 178 6.29 -12.72 -9.47
CA TYR A 178 6.46 -13.69 -8.40
C TYR A 178 6.57 -15.13 -8.89
N LEU A 179 5.56 -15.63 -9.65
CA LEU A 179 5.52 -17.02 -10.09
C LEU A 179 6.58 -17.37 -11.16
N LYS A 180 7.03 -16.39 -11.92
CA LYS A 180 7.94 -16.62 -13.04
C LYS A 180 9.41 -16.42 -12.68
N TRP A 181 9.70 -15.45 -11.80
CA TRP A 181 11.05 -14.94 -11.62
C TRP A 181 11.59 -15.07 -10.20
N LYS A 182 10.75 -15.34 -9.19
CA LYS A 182 11.19 -15.35 -7.80
C LYS A 182 12.32 -16.35 -7.56
N ASP A 183 12.19 -17.58 -8.09
CA ASP A 183 13.17 -18.65 -7.82
C ASP A 183 14.53 -18.31 -8.42
N VAL A 184 14.56 -17.74 -9.61
CA VAL A 184 15.80 -17.31 -10.27
C VAL A 184 16.45 -16.15 -9.53
N ILE A 185 15.65 -15.19 -9.05
CA ILE A 185 16.16 -14.06 -8.26
C ILE A 185 16.73 -14.55 -6.93
N LEU A 186 16.00 -15.40 -6.22
CA LEU A 186 16.46 -15.96 -4.96
C LEU A 186 17.76 -16.75 -5.15
N GLU A 187 17.84 -17.58 -6.20
CA GLU A 187 19.05 -18.36 -6.50
C GLU A 187 20.25 -17.45 -6.84
N PHE A 188 20.03 -16.38 -7.59
CA PHE A 188 21.06 -15.38 -7.86
C PHE A 188 21.67 -14.82 -6.56
N PHE A 189 20.82 -14.41 -5.60
CA PHE A 189 21.30 -13.85 -4.32
C PHE A 189 21.90 -14.91 -3.40
N LYS A 190 21.47 -16.17 -3.46
CA LYS A 190 22.16 -17.27 -2.77
C LYS A 190 23.60 -17.43 -3.24
N GLN A 191 23.85 -17.26 -4.53
CA GLN A 191 25.19 -17.38 -5.11
C GLN A 191 26.04 -16.10 -4.94
N LYS A 192 25.39 -14.92 -4.92
CA LYS A 192 26.08 -13.60 -4.87
C LYS A 192 26.07 -13.02 -3.46
N LYS A 193 26.86 -13.62 -2.55
CA LYS A 193 26.91 -13.27 -1.12
C LYS A 193 27.38 -11.84 -0.81
N PHE A 194 27.90 -11.11 -1.77
CA PHE A 194 28.27 -9.69 -1.64
C PHE A 194 27.11 -8.72 -1.90
N TYR A 195 25.90 -9.25 -2.07
CA TYR A 195 24.66 -8.49 -2.08
C TYR A 195 23.70 -9.04 -1.02
N ASN A 196 22.95 -8.14 -0.40
CA ASN A 196 21.84 -8.49 0.48
C ASN A 196 20.50 -8.38 -0.26
N LEU A 197 19.57 -9.29 0.03
CA LEU A 197 18.22 -9.28 -0.49
C LEU A 197 17.20 -9.17 0.64
N ILE A 198 16.32 -8.18 0.57
CA ILE A 198 15.05 -8.19 1.28
C ILE A 198 14.00 -8.72 0.28
N PHE A 199 13.53 -9.93 0.49
CA PHE A 199 12.43 -10.50 -0.27
C PHE A 199 11.13 -10.34 0.52
N SER A 200 10.35 -9.34 0.15
CA SER A 200 9.09 -9.04 0.82
C SER A 200 8.01 -8.75 -0.24
N PRO A 201 7.33 -9.79 -0.72
CA PRO A 201 6.23 -9.65 -1.65
C PRO A 201 5.06 -8.90 -1.02
N HIS A 202 4.17 -8.38 -1.86
CA HIS A 202 2.99 -7.68 -1.37
C HIS A 202 2.21 -8.54 -0.35
N PRO A 203 1.76 -8.01 0.80
CA PRO A 203 1.11 -8.79 1.87
C PRO A 203 -0.11 -9.63 1.44
N LEU A 204 -0.74 -9.26 0.33
CA LEU A 204 -1.84 -10.03 -0.26
C LEU A 204 -1.38 -11.24 -1.09
N ILE A 205 -0.08 -11.55 -1.13
CA ILE A 205 0.45 -12.71 -1.86
C ILE A 205 -0.18 -14.04 -1.40
N GLN A 206 -0.63 -14.11 -0.17
CA GLN A 206 -1.37 -15.26 0.35
C GLN A 206 -2.69 -15.51 -0.39
N HIS A 207 -3.29 -14.48 -1.03
CA HIS A 207 -4.46 -14.68 -1.89
C HIS A 207 -4.08 -15.36 -3.20
N LEU A 208 -2.90 -15.04 -3.73
CA LEU A 208 -2.35 -15.71 -4.90
C LEU A 208 -2.15 -17.20 -4.60
N SER A 209 -1.50 -17.51 -3.50
CA SER A 209 -1.29 -18.89 -3.03
C SER A 209 -2.60 -19.69 -2.95
N LYS A 210 -3.64 -19.12 -2.32
CA LYS A 210 -4.95 -19.77 -2.22
C LYS A 210 -5.63 -19.99 -3.57
N LYS A 211 -5.50 -19.04 -4.49
CA LYS A 211 -6.15 -19.08 -5.81
C LYS A 211 -5.46 -20.06 -6.76
N THR A 212 -4.15 -20.20 -6.63
CA THR A 212 -3.34 -21.03 -7.54
C THR A 212 -2.93 -22.38 -6.95
N GLY A 213 -3.18 -22.61 -5.66
CA GLY A 213 -2.66 -23.77 -4.92
C GLY A 213 -1.14 -23.72 -4.68
N TYR A 214 -0.50 -22.59 -5.00
CA TYR A 214 0.95 -22.42 -4.83
C TYR A 214 1.33 -22.34 -3.35
N GLU A 215 2.28 -23.13 -2.91
CA GLU A 215 2.80 -23.09 -1.55
C GLU A 215 3.87 -22.02 -1.37
N LEU A 216 3.76 -21.26 -0.28
CA LEU A 216 4.72 -20.22 0.08
C LEU A 216 5.87 -20.84 0.89
N ASN A 217 6.79 -21.49 0.20
CA ASN A 217 7.92 -22.22 0.83
C ASN A 217 9.13 -21.35 1.15
N GLU A 218 9.10 -20.05 0.72
CA GLU A 218 10.21 -19.11 0.90
C GLU A 218 10.52 -18.82 2.37
N LYS A 219 9.55 -19.04 3.28
CA LYS A 219 9.75 -18.92 4.73
C LYS A 219 10.86 -19.84 5.27
N ASN A 220 11.18 -20.89 4.54
CA ASN A 220 12.19 -21.88 4.91
C ASN A 220 13.61 -21.50 4.41
N ILE A 221 13.74 -20.37 3.70
CA ILE A 221 15.05 -19.88 3.26
C ILE A 221 15.82 -19.35 4.46
N VAL A 222 16.97 -19.94 4.72
CA VAL A 222 17.89 -19.54 5.80
C VAL A 222 19.23 -19.21 5.15
N GLU A 223 19.44 -17.92 4.86
CA GLU A 223 20.67 -17.40 4.25
C GLU A 223 21.04 -16.07 4.92
N ASP A 224 22.31 -15.87 5.27
CA ASP A 224 22.76 -14.67 6.00
C ASP A 224 22.55 -13.36 5.23
N ASN A 225 22.48 -13.45 3.90
CA ASN A 225 22.28 -12.31 3.01
C ASN A 225 20.86 -12.21 2.42
N ILE A 226 19.90 -13.07 2.84
CA ILE A 226 18.53 -13.05 2.36
C ILE A 226 17.56 -12.96 3.54
N LEU A 227 16.84 -11.85 3.65
CA LEU A 227 15.75 -11.65 4.58
C LEU A 227 14.43 -11.92 3.84
N VAL A 228 13.67 -12.92 4.30
CA VAL A 228 12.33 -13.21 3.79
C VAL A 228 11.28 -12.74 4.78
N ASP A 229 10.42 -11.82 4.33
CA ASP A 229 9.30 -11.34 5.13
C ASP A 229 8.01 -11.28 4.31
N LEU A 230 7.04 -12.12 4.66
CA LEU A 230 5.79 -12.25 3.92
C LEU A 230 4.59 -11.56 4.58
N GLU A 231 4.73 -11.10 5.84
CA GLU A 231 3.55 -10.70 6.61
C GLU A 231 3.78 -9.72 7.76
N SER A 232 5.01 -9.31 8.06
CA SER A 232 5.26 -8.37 9.16
C SER A 232 4.81 -6.94 8.81
N ASN A 233 4.76 -6.09 9.83
CA ASN A 233 4.44 -4.68 9.63
C ASN A 233 5.51 -3.95 8.81
N GLN A 234 6.75 -4.46 8.80
CA GLN A 234 7.88 -3.88 8.05
C GLN A 234 7.65 -3.93 6.53
N CYS A 235 6.80 -4.87 6.06
CA CYS A 235 6.39 -4.94 4.65
C CYS A 235 5.65 -3.68 4.16
N ILE A 236 5.05 -2.89 5.07
CA ILE A 236 4.16 -1.78 4.72
C ILE A 236 4.48 -0.45 5.40
N ASP A 237 5.33 -0.47 6.44
CA ASP A 237 5.57 0.69 7.29
C ASP A 237 6.75 1.56 6.84
N GLY A 238 7.33 1.26 5.70
CA GLY A 238 8.45 2.00 5.13
C GLY A 238 9.83 1.55 5.62
N THR A 239 9.92 0.55 6.51
CA THR A 239 11.22 0.07 7.02
C THR A 239 12.10 -0.39 5.88
N TYR A 240 11.62 -1.31 5.02
CA TYR A 240 12.43 -1.87 3.93
C TYR A 240 12.75 -0.84 2.84
N THR A 241 11.80 0.02 2.50
CA THR A 241 12.05 1.09 1.54
C THR A 241 13.09 2.09 2.02
N SER A 242 13.19 2.33 3.32
CA SER A 242 14.18 3.27 3.87
C SER A 242 15.60 2.70 3.91
N MET A 243 15.74 1.38 4.04
CA MET A 243 17.03 0.71 4.26
C MET A 243 17.67 0.17 2.99
N ALA A 244 16.89 -0.14 1.96
CA ALA A 244 17.43 -0.70 0.74
C ALA A 244 18.09 0.35 -0.18
N ASP A 245 19.01 -0.11 -1.03
CA ASP A 245 19.74 0.70 -2.00
C ASP A 245 19.17 0.59 -3.42
N VAL A 246 18.61 -0.58 -3.78
CA VAL A 246 18.05 -0.86 -5.09
C VAL A 246 16.67 -1.49 -4.94
N TYR A 247 15.69 -0.98 -5.68
CA TYR A 247 14.36 -1.59 -5.77
C TYR A 247 14.27 -2.57 -6.95
N ILE A 248 13.70 -3.74 -6.70
CA ILE A 248 13.31 -4.71 -7.74
C ILE A 248 11.83 -4.98 -7.57
N GLY A 249 11.07 -4.95 -8.65
CA GLY A 249 9.65 -5.28 -8.56
C GLY A 249 8.88 -5.05 -9.84
N ASP A 250 7.57 -5.06 -9.65
CA ASP A 250 6.60 -4.97 -10.73
C ASP A 250 5.95 -3.57 -10.74
N ILE A 251 4.63 -3.56 -10.93
CA ILE A 251 3.80 -2.37 -10.91
C ILE A 251 3.22 -2.18 -9.48
N SER A 252 3.80 -1.27 -8.70
CA SER A 252 3.42 -1.05 -7.31
C SER A 252 3.49 0.42 -6.91
N SER A 253 2.54 0.89 -6.10
CA SER A 253 2.60 2.23 -5.49
C SER A 253 3.80 2.40 -4.55
N MET A 254 4.37 1.32 -4.05
CA MET A 254 5.60 1.32 -3.24
C MET A 254 6.77 2.02 -3.95
N VAL A 255 6.86 1.88 -5.27
CA VAL A 255 7.89 2.54 -6.09
C VAL A 255 7.82 4.06 -5.97
N THR A 256 6.62 4.62 -5.94
CA THR A 256 6.47 6.07 -5.81
C THR A 256 6.97 6.54 -4.44
N GLU A 257 6.64 5.81 -3.37
CA GLU A 257 7.18 6.08 -2.04
C GLU A 257 8.71 5.97 -2.03
N TRP A 258 9.25 4.95 -2.71
CA TRP A 258 10.68 4.71 -2.85
C TRP A 258 11.42 5.88 -3.50
N VAL A 259 10.95 6.39 -4.65
CA VAL A 259 11.61 7.48 -5.37
C VAL A 259 11.39 8.85 -4.73
N MET A 260 10.26 9.05 -4.04
CA MET A 260 9.97 10.31 -3.35
C MET A 260 10.80 10.49 -2.08
N GLU A 261 11.24 9.41 -1.46
CA GLU A 261 12.10 9.48 -0.28
C GLU A 261 13.50 10.00 -0.63
N LYS A 262 14.15 9.39 -1.61
CA LYS A 262 15.40 9.82 -2.24
C LYS A 262 15.59 9.14 -3.61
N PRO A 263 16.23 9.77 -4.59
CA PRO A 263 16.55 9.13 -5.86
C PRO A 263 17.43 7.90 -5.65
N ARG A 264 16.97 6.73 -6.12
CA ARG A 264 17.69 5.45 -6.02
C ARG A 264 17.31 4.56 -7.20
N PRO A 265 18.20 3.61 -7.60
CA PRO A 265 17.93 2.71 -8.71
C PRO A 265 16.64 1.89 -8.54
N CYS A 266 15.89 1.75 -9.65
CA CYS A 266 14.75 0.84 -9.77
C CYS A 266 14.97 -0.13 -10.93
N ILE A 267 14.63 -1.39 -10.73
CA ILE A 267 14.60 -2.44 -11.74
C ILE A 267 13.17 -2.97 -11.80
N PHE A 268 12.52 -2.82 -12.94
CA PHE A 268 11.16 -3.29 -13.17
C PHE A 268 11.16 -4.57 -13.99
N ILE A 269 10.43 -5.57 -13.53
CA ILE A 269 10.34 -6.87 -14.17
C ILE A 269 9.09 -6.94 -15.03
N ASN A 270 9.26 -6.91 -16.35
CA ASN A 270 8.18 -7.11 -17.29
C ASN A 270 7.94 -8.62 -17.56
N ALA A 271 7.51 -9.33 -16.54
CA ALA A 271 7.32 -10.78 -16.58
C ALA A 271 6.25 -11.25 -17.60
N HIS A 272 5.42 -10.35 -18.09
CA HIS A 272 4.30 -10.64 -18.99
C HIS A 272 4.47 -10.01 -20.38
N ASN A 273 5.64 -9.46 -20.69
CA ASN A 273 5.97 -8.82 -21.96
C ASN A 273 4.96 -7.76 -22.41
N VAL A 274 4.50 -6.94 -21.46
CA VAL A 274 3.52 -5.88 -21.74
C VAL A 274 4.16 -4.76 -22.54
N ASN A 275 3.43 -4.22 -23.50
CA ASN A 275 3.82 -2.97 -24.14
C ASN A 275 3.48 -1.80 -23.18
N TRP A 276 4.45 -1.43 -22.35
CA TRP A 276 4.27 -0.44 -21.30
C TRP A 276 4.51 1.00 -21.72
N LYS A 277 5.24 1.22 -22.82
CA LYS A 277 5.56 2.57 -23.30
C LYS A 277 4.30 3.28 -23.76
N GLY A 278 4.06 4.48 -23.22
CA GLY A 278 2.85 5.26 -23.50
C GLY A 278 1.59 4.82 -22.73
N ASN A 279 1.68 3.78 -21.92
CA ASN A 279 0.58 3.32 -21.07
C ASN A 279 0.70 3.96 -19.65
N ASP A 280 -0.27 4.78 -19.28
CA ASP A 280 -0.29 5.49 -18.00
C ASP A 280 -0.34 4.55 -16.79
N ASP A 281 -0.87 3.34 -16.93
CA ASP A 281 -0.88 2.36 -15.86
C ASP A 281 0.53 1.88 -15.47
N TYR A 282 1.48 1.99 -16.40
CA TYR A 282 2.89 1.65 -16.21
C TYR A 282 3.79 2.88 -16.08
N TYR A 283 3.21 4.05 -15.78
CA TYR A 283 3.97 5.30 -15.68
C TYR A 283 5.20 5.20 -14.78
N ILE A 284 5.11 4.49 -13.65
CA ILE A 284 6.21 4.31 -12.70
C ILE A 284 7.43 3.57 -13.28
N TRP A 285 7.28 2.80 -14.36
CA TRP A 285 8.39 2.10 -15.01
C TRP A 285 9.37 3.06 -15.70
N ARG A 286 8.99 4.31 -15.87
CA ARG A 286 9.87 5.38 -16.36
C ARG A 286 10.95 5.78 -15.34
N PHE A 287 10.79 5.38 -14.07
CA PHE A 287 11.73 5.71 -13.00
C PHE A 287 12.95 4.80 -12.95
N GLY A 288 13.04 3.75 -13.77
CA GLY A 288 14.15 2.82 -13.75
C GLY A 288 14.27 1.96 -14.99
N LYS A 289 15.11 0.93 -14.87
CA LYS A 289 15.35 -0.04 -15.95
C LYS A 289 14.25 -1.08 -16.01
N VAL A 290 13.65 -1.29 -17.17
CA VAL A 290 12.68 -2.38 -17.41
C VAL A 290 13.40 -3.57 -18.02
N VAL A 291 13.20 -4.77 -17.45
CA VAL A 291 13.82 -6.03 -17.86
C VAL A 291 12.72 -6.99 -18.30
N ASN A 292 12.84 -7.51 -19.53
CA ASN A 292 11.88 -8.46 -20.13
C ASN A 292 12.35 -9.90 -20.03
N GLU A 293 13.66 -10.12 -19.88
CA GLU A 293 14.30 -11.44 -19.85
C GLU A 293 15.37 -11.47 -18.75
N LEU A 294 15.53 -12.66 -18.17
CA LEU A 294 16.67 -12.99 -17.32
C LEU A 294 17.81 -13.49 -18.21
N LYS A 295 18.93 -12.79 -18.23
CA LYS A 295 20.17 -13.23 -18.89
C LYS A 295 21.22 -13.51 -17.84
#